data_28820f4ac8ad25f00d5b20226bdb690b
#
_entry.id   28820f4ac8ad25f00d5b20226bdb690b
#
_cell.length_a   1.000
_cell.length_b   1.000
_cell.length_c   1.000
_cell.angle_alpha   90.00
_cell.angle_beta   90.00
_cell.angle_gamma   90.00
#
_symmetry.space_group_name_H-M   'P 1'
#
loop_
_entity.id
_entity.type
_entity.pdbx_description
1 polymer ?
#
loop_
_entity_poly.entity_id
_entity_poly.type
_entity_poly.pdbx_seq_one_letter_code
_entity_poly.pdbx_strand_id
1 'polypeptide(L)'
;QRKGRYEPGENVIKVFVFDKVEGEAPGVPKLFGPNNIPVDVEYLPVQVVRASGKKTGKGGAKGGAKKARAGRKAGAEKVAAASDAQVATAGVAAVGSSTEVGAVGPQALEPQRDHRRPIVGGISISPLRANFVGTLGCFLLRRNVDTEEVFALSNNHVLANVDRLPVGTSIVQPGPEVPPFLTDEQNAFAILHTIIPIQFPTGSAEPVFNRFDAAIANVINAQLIERGSIFGMARADQPNPNNLPVYDPSRVVSPEPSMRVMKMGRTTGFTRGIITATNVQGVQVNYGAVAFPRIAVYRGVLTIVGDDDKPFSLPGDSGSVILEEATGHPVALLFAGDGVTTTACDLGALCQQLGAWPV
;
A
#
# COMPACT_ATOMS: atom_id res chain seq x y z
N GLN A 1 -16.83 -24.57 14.44
CA GLN A 1 -16.64 -23.40 13.55
C GLN A 1 -16.36 -23.92 12.15
N ARG A 2 -17.36 -23.94 11.27
CA ARG A 2 -17.15 -24.17 9.83
C ARG A 2 -16.51 -22.89 9.29
N LYS A 3 -15.27 -22.95 8.81
CA LYS A 3 -14.79 -21.99 7.82
C LYS A 3 -15.64 -22.22 6.58
N GLY A 4 -16.70 -21.40 6.43
CA GLY A 4 -17.65 -21.54 5.33
C GLY A 4 -16.98 -21.19 4.03
N ARG A 5 -16.75 -22.17 3.17
CA ARG A 5 -16.69 -21.89 1.73
C ARG A 5 -18.14 -21.71 1.30
N TYR A 6 -18.49 -20.50 0.89
CA TYR A 6 -19.78 -20.23 0.27
C TYR A 6 -19.71 -20.56 -1.20
N GLU A 7 -20.81 -21.11 -1.72
CA GLU A 7 -20.93 -21.40 -3.16
C GLU A 7 -21.04 -20.07 -3.94
N PRO A 8 -20.50 -20.00 -5.17
CA PRO A 8 -20.66 -18.85 -6.04
C PRO A 8 -22.16 -18.53 -6.23
N GLY A 9 -22.57 -17.29 -5.83
CA GLY A 9 -23.96 -16.84 -5.90
C GLY A 9 -24.72 -16.84 -4.57
N GLU A 10 -24.14 -17.35 -3.47
CA GLU A 10 -24.73 -17.17 -2.14
C GLU A 10 -24.56 -15.74 -1.64
N ASN A 11 -25.66 -15.10 -1.25
CA ASN A 11 -25.60 -13.82 -0.56
C ASN A 11 -25.24 -14.04 0.90
N VAL A 12 -24.12 -13.47 1.35
CA VAL A 12 -23.62 -13.51 2.73
C VAL A 12 -23.30 -12.11 3.19
N ILE A 13 -23.70 -11.78 4.41
CA ILE A 13 -23.23 -10.55 5.07
C ILE A 13 -21.99 -10.87 5.88
N LYS A 14 -20.84 -10.31 5.51
CA LYS A 14 -19.60 -10.40 6.30
C LYS A 14 -19.54 -9.26 7.30
N VAL A 15 -19.37 -9.61 8.57
CA VAL A 15 -19.16 -8.65 9.65
C VAL A 15 -17.72 -8.81 10.15
N PHE A 16 -16.94 -7.75 10.05
CA PHE A 16 -15.57 -7.72 10.54
C PHE A 16 -15.52 -7.15 11.95
N VAL A 17 -14.83 -7.85 12.85
CA VAL A 17 -14.57 -7.38 14.22
C VAL A 17 -13.09 -7.19 14.45
N PHE A 18 -12.70 -6.16 15.19
CA PHE A 18 -11.30 -5.82 15.45
C PHE A 18 -10.72 -6.51 16.67
N ASP A 19 -11.58 -6.87 17.62
CA ASP A 19 -11.19 -7.66 18.80
C ASP A 19 -11.52 -9.12 18.57
N LYS A 20 -10.57 -10.01 18.91
CA LYS A 20 -10.81 -11.44 18.82
C LYS A 20 -11.89 -11.83 19.84
N VAL A 21 -13.07 -12.17 19.33
CA VAL A 21 -14.20 -12.60 20.14
C VAL A 21 -14.16 -14.13 20.26
N GLU A 22 -14.06 -14.66 21.48
CA GLU A 22 -14.23 -16.09 21.73
C GLU A 22 -15.74 -16.37 21.82
N GLY A 23 -16.28 -17.12 20.83
CA GLY A 23 -17.69 -17.45 20.75
C GLY A 23 -18.48 -16.60 19.72
N GLU A 24 -19.75 -16.31 20.04
CA GLU A 24 -20.61 -15.48 19.19
C GLU A 24 -20.30 -14.00 19.42
N ALA A 25 -20.15 -13.24 18.33
CA ALA A 25 -19.91 -11.80 18.43
C ALA A 25 -21.15 -11.11 19.04
N PRO A 26 -21.02 -10.39 20.16
CA PRO A 26 -22.17 -9.75 20.80
C PRO A 26 -22.86 -8.75 19.88
N GLY A 27 -24.18 -8.86 19.76
CA GLY A 27 -25.00 -7.93 18.96
C GLY A 27 -25.01 -8.18 17.45
N VAL A 28 -24.30 -9.20 16.96
CA VAL A 28 -24.34 -9.58 15.54
C VAL A 28 -25.31 -10.75 15.36
N PRO A 29 -26.41 -10.60 14.59
CA PRO A 29 -27.34 -11.68 14.34
C PRO A 29 -26.72 -12.74 13.43
N LYS A 30 -27.10 -14.02 13.61
CA LYS A 30 -26.67 -15.12 12.70
C LYS A 30 -27.29 -15.02 11.31
N LEU A 31 -28.49 -14.45 11.22
CA LEU A 31 -29.24 -14.25 9.99
C LEU A 31 -29.74 -12.81 9.95
N PHE A 32 -29.73 -12.20 8.78
CA PHE A 32 -30.11 -10.80 8.60
C PHE A 32 -31.24 -10.64 7.59
N GLY A 33 -32.20 -9.78 7.95
CA GLY A 33 -33.32 -9.36 7.09
C GLY A 33 -34.37 -10.44 6.86
N PRO A 34 -35.42 -10.10 6.08
CA PRO A 34 -36.56 -10.99 5.83
C PRO A 34 -36.18 -12.24 5.02
N ASN A 35 -35.06 -12.21 4.30
CA ASN A 35 -34.58 -13.33 3.49
C ASN A 35 -33.60 -14.24 4.24
N ASN A 36 -33.45 -14.06 5.56
CA ASN A 36 -32.52 -14.86 6.40
C ASN A 36 -31.14 -15.02 5.83
N ILE A 37 -30.56 -13.92 5.33
CA ILE A 37 -29.19 -13.92 4.77
C ILE A 37 -28.20 -14.30 5.86
N PRO A 38 -27.34 -15.31 5.67
CA PRO A 38 -26.34 -15.70 6.64
C PRO A 38 -25.37 -14.54 6.96
N VAL A 39 -25.01 -14.40 8.24
CA VAL A 39 -24.00 -13.44 8.69
C VAL A 39 -22.74 -14.22 9.12
N ASP A 40 -21.64 -13.93 8.46
CA ASP A 40 -20.32 -14.47 8.77
C ASP A 40 -19.51 -13.41 9.52
N VAL A 41 -18.99 -13.76 10.70
CA VAL A 41 -18.18 -12.84 11.52
C VAL A 41 -16.71 -13.20 11.37
N GLU A 42 -15.93 -12.28 10.83
CA GLU A 42 -14.52 -12.44 10.53
C GLU A 42 -13.68 -11.44 11.35
N TYR A 43 -12.59 -11.92 11.97
CA TYR A 43 -11.65 -11.05 12.64
C TYR A 43 -10.78 -10.31 11.62
N LEU A 44 -10.84 -8.99 11.64
CA LEU A 44 -10.00 -8.13 10.80
C LEU A 44 -9.05 -7.32 11.71
N PRO A 45 -7.78 -7.71 11.82
CA PRO A 45 -6.81 -6.98 12.62
C PRO A 45 -6.56 -5.58 12.04
N VAL A 46 -6.10 -4.66 12.89
CA VAL A 46 -5.67 -3.33 12.45
C VAL A 46 -4.55 -3.47 11.43
N GLN A 47 -4.79 -2.99 10.23
CA GLN A 47 -3.82 -3.07 9.15
C GLN A 47 -2.74 -1.99 9.29
N VAL A 48 -1.53 -2.30 8.84
CA VAL A 48 -0.37 -1.40 8.98
C VAL A 48 0.15 -1.04 7.61
N VAL A 49 0.18 0.26 7.34
CA VAL A 49 0.93 0.79 6.20
C VAL A 49 2.40 0.82 6.58
N ARG A 50 3.21 0.08 5.84
CA ARG A 50 4.67 0.06 6.00
C ARG A 50 5.30 0.42 4.66
N ALA A 51 5.90 1.60 4.61
CA ALA A 51 6.91 1.85 3.60
C ALA A 51 8.11 0.93 3.90
N SER A 52 8.70 0.28 2.90
CA SER A 52 9.89 -0.54 3.11
C SER A 52 11.08 0.38 3.37
N GLY A 53 11.39 0.60 4.66
CA GLY A 53 12.56 1.33 5.12
C GLY A 53 13.53 0.39 5.84
N LYS A 54 14.83 0.68 5.80
CA LYS A 54 15.86 -0.18 6.39
C LYS A 54 15.90 -0.08 7.91
N LYS A 55 16.05 -1.21 8.60
CA LYS A 55 16.50 -1.25 9.99
C LYS A 55 17.93 -0.75 10.07
N THR A 56 18.18 0.37 10.76
CA THR A 56 19.54 0.74 11.20
C THR A 56 19.92 -0.20 12.35
N GLY A 57 20.79 -1.17 12.06
CA GLY A 57 21.37 -2.05 13.07
C GLY A 57 22.23 -1.22 14.03
N LYS A 58 21.90 -1.17 15.33
CA LYS A 58 22.79 -0.70 16.36
C LYS A 58 23.92 -1.73 16.53
N GLY A 59 25.13 -1.32 16.16
CA GLY A 59 26.35 -2.04 16.52
C GLY A 59 26.50 -2.12 18.04
N GLY A 60 26.52 -3.34 18.56
CA GLY A 60 26.77 -3.61 19.98
C GLY A 60 28.23 -3.34 20.34
N ALA A 61 28.48 -2.33 21.15
CA ALA A 61 29.72 -2.22 21.91
C ALA A 61 29.53 -2.88 23.27
N LYS A 62 30.26 -3.98 23.53
CA LYS A 62 30.44 -4.56 24.85
C LYS A 62 31.36 -3.65 25.67
N GLY A 63 30.97 -3.26 26.88
CA GLY A 63 31.81 -2.57 27.84
C GLY A 63 31.21 -2.57 29.23
N GLY A 64 31.78 -3.37 30.06
CA GLY A 64 32.00 -3.47 31.51
C GLY A 64 31.13 -2.68 32.48
N ALA A 65 30.60 -3.43 33.43
CA ALA A 65 29.96 -2.96 34.64
C ALA A 65 30.95 -2.25 35.59
N LYS A 66 30.49 -1.12 36.18
CA LYS A 66 30.92 -0.67 37.53
C LYS A 66 29.80 0.10 38.20
N LYS A 67 29.45 -0.35 39.41
CA LYS A 67 28.55 0.28 40.39
C LYS A 67 29.18 1.57 40.97
N ALA A 68 28.36 2.62 41.18
CA ALA A 68 28.42 3.54 42.32
C ALA A 68 27.21 4.49 42.34
N ARG A 69 26.53 4.47 43.29
CA ARG A 69 25.90 5.21 44.41
C ARG A 69 25.61 6.70 44.20
N ALA A 70 24.31 7.00 44.34
CA ALA A 70 23.61 8.10 45.01
C ALA A 70 24.14 9.55 44.94
N GLY A 71 23.21 10.48 44.64
CA GLY A 71 23.32 11.93 44.94
C GLY A 71 22.17 12.73 44.35
N ARG A 72 21.21 13.12 45.21
CA ARG A 72 20.15 14.13 44.92
C ARG A 72 20.74 15.51 44.62
N LYS A 73 20.17 16.26 43.68
CA LYS A 73 19.72 17.67 43.90
C LYS A 73 18.99 18.22 42.66
N ALA A 74 17.96 19.00 43.00
CA ALA A 74 17.04 19.68 42.14
C ALA A 74 17.66 20.92 41.42
N GLY A 75 17.04 21.36 40.33
CA GLY A 75 17.11 22.77 39.90
C GLY A 75 17.02 23.00 38.41
N ALA A 76 15.91 23.66 38.04
CA ALA A 76 15.73 24.66 37.00
C ALA A 76 15.61 24.27 35.54
N GLU A 77 14.44 24.64 35.04
CA GLU A 77 14.00 24.86 33.66
C GLU A 77 15.05 25.45 32.70
N LYS A 78 15.08 24.89 31.50
CA LYS A 78 15.21 25.71 30.28
C LYS A 78 14.54 24.98 29.12
N VAL A 79 13.55 25.65 28.56
CA VAL A 79 12.89 25.32 27.29
C VAL A 79 13.90 25.45 26.17
N ALA A 80 14.12 24.37 25.40
CA ALA A 80 14.79 24.42 24.12
C ALA A 80 14.00 23.60 23.13
N ALA A 81 13.80 24.20 21.95
CA ALA A 81 13.02 23.72 20.83
C ALA A 81 13.39 22.30 20.41
N ALA A 82 12.36 21.45 20.23
CA ALA A 82 12.50 20.13 19.64
C ALA A 82 12.38 20.25 18.12
N SER A 83 13.47 20.06 17.43
CA SER A 83 13.52 19.63 16.04
C SER A 83 13.82 18.11 16.03
N ASP A 84 13.26 17.42 15.04
CA ASP A 84 13.54 16.04 14.64
C ASP A 84 12.74 14.92 15.33
N ALA A 85 11.51 14.73 14.87
CA ALA A 85 10.80 13.48 15.05
C ALA A 85 11.29 12.45 14.03
N GLN A 86 12.23 11.60 14.42
CA GLN A 86 12.62 10.39 13.69
C GLN A 86 11.47 9.38 13.73
N VAL A 87 11.00 8.98 12.55
CA VAL A 87 10.03 7.89 12.40
C VAL A 87 10.73 6.58 12.78
N ALA A 88 10.40 6.05 13.96
CA ALA A 88 10.88 4.75 14.41
C ALA A 88 10.15 3.61 13.69
N THR A 89 10.88 2.81 12.94
CA THR A 89 10.39 1.57 12.34
C THR A 89 10.30 0.46 13.39
N ALA A 90 9.09 -0.07 13.62
CA ALA A 90 8.88 -1.20 14.53
C ALA A 90 9.34 -2.52 13.87
N GLY A 91 10.16 -3.26 14.60
CA GLY A 91 10.66 -4.56 14.17
C GLY A 91 9.68 -5.69 14.40
N VAL A 92 9.64 -6.64 13.48
CA VAL A 92 9.02 -7.95 13.64
C VAL A 92 10.04 -8.88 14.28
N ALA A 93 9.61 -9.63 15.31
CA ALA A 93 10.42 -10.67 15.95
C ALA A 93 10.73 -11.78 14.93
N ALA A 94 12.03 -12.08 14.76
CA ALA A 94 12.48 -13.22 13.98
C ALA A 94 12.57 -14.43 14.91
N VAL A 95 11.95 -15.52 14.50
CA VAL A 95 12.22 -16.86 15.04
C VAL A 95 13.55 -17.32 14.44
N GLY A 96 14.49 -17.70 15.32
CA GLY A 96 15.84 -18.03 14.91
C GLY A 96 15.94 -19.38 14.21
N SER A 97 16.76 -19.41 13.18
CA SER A 97 17.49 -20.60 12.72
C SER A 97 18.88 -20.15 12.36
N SER A 98 19.86 -20.73 13.05
CA SER A 98 21.27 -20.55 12.81
C SER A 98 21.67 -21.30 11.53
N THR A 99 22.04 -20.58 10.48
CA THR A 99 22.83 -21.10 9.37
C THR A 99 23.91 -20.08 9.00
N GLU A 100 25.09 -20.59 8.73
CA GLU A 100 26.33 -19.88 8.50
C GLU A 100 26.19 -18.76 7.46
N VAL A 101 26.67 -17.57 7.83
CA VAL A 101 26.71 -16.40 6.95
C VAL A 101 27.92 -16.54 6.04
N GLY A 102 27.74 -17.19 4.90
CA GLY A 102 28.63 -17.00 3.76
C GLY A 102 28.55 -15.53 3.31
N ALA A 103 29.68 -14.92 2.96
CA ALA A 103 29.74 -13.58 2.41
C ALA A 103 28.84 -13.48 1.18
N VAL A 104 27.67 -12.86 1.32
CA VAL A 104 26.74 -12.60 0.22
C VAL A 104 27.35 -11.43 -0.57
N GLY A 105 27.84 -11.71 -1.77
CA GLY A 105 28.18 -10.68 -2.75
C GLY A 105 26.94 -9.79 -3.02
N PRO A 106 27.10 -8.64 -3.71
CA PRO A 106 25.98 -7.75 -4.00
C PRO A 106 24.88 -8.55 -4.72
N GLN A 107 23.79 -8.79 -4.02
CA GLN A 107 22.64 -9.48 -4.56
C GLN A 107 22.01 -8.58 -5.64
N ALA A 108 21.88 -9.08 -6.85
CA ALA A 108 21.21 -8.36 -7.92
C ALA A 108 19.81 -7.93 -7.44
N LEU A 109 19.43 -6.69 -7.71
CA LEU A 109 18.08 -6.20 -7.40
C LEU A 109 17.06 -6.96 -8.24
N GLU A 110 15.89 -7.18 -7.66
CA GLU A 110 14.73 -7.65 -8.41
C GLU A 110 14.42 -6.63 -9.52
N PRO A 111 14.19 -7.07 -10.78
CA PRO A 111 14.11 -6.17 -11.94
C PRO A 111 13.10 -5.02 -11.81
N GLN A 112 12.01 -5.21 -11.05
CA GLN A 112 11.03 -4.16 -10.79
C GLN A 112 11.52 -3.08 -9.80
N ARG A 113 12.69 -3.26 -9.18
CA ARG A 113 13.33 -2.30 -8.29
C ARG A 113 14.46 -1.54 -8.94
N ASP A 114 14.90 -1.98 -10.10
CA ASP A 114 16.03 -1.41 -10.81
C ASP A 114 15.64 -0.14 -11.58
N HIS A 115 16.67 0.63 -11.99
CA HIS A 115 16.49 1.77 -12.88
C HIS A 115 15.93 1.30 -14.23
N ARG A 116 14.83 1.92 -14.65
CA ARG A 116 14.15 1.53 -15.88
C ARG A 116 13.72 2.72 -16.70
N ARG A 117 13.99 2.65 -17.99
CA ARG A 117 13.45 3.55 -19.02
C ARG A 117 13.04 2.73 -20.26
N PRO A 118 11.88 2.92 -20.84
CA PRO A 118 10.80 3.77 -20.30
C PRO A 118 10.23 3.24 -18.97
N ILE A 119 9.67 4.15 -18.17
CA ILE A 119 9.02 3.83 -16.88
C ILE A 119 7.63 3.25 -17.16
N VAL A 120 7.29 2.17 -16.48
CA VAL A 120 6.01 1.45 -16.58
C VAL A 120 5.37 1.32 -15.19
N GLY A 121 4.11 0.93 -15.09
CA GLY A 121 3.47 0.58 -13.81
C GLY A 121 4.12 -0.62 -13.13
N GLY A 122 3.85 -0.85 -11.85
CA GLY A 122 4.30 -2.01 -11.07
C GLY A 122 5.74 -1.96 -10.55
N ILE A 123 6.47 -0.87 -10.74
CA ILE A 123 7.88 -0.74 -10.36
C ILE A 123 8.10 0.22 -9.19
N SER A 124 9.31 0.16 -8.61
CA SER A 124 9.70 0.96 -7.44
C SER A 124 9.78 2.46 -7.74
N ILE A 125 9.13 3.25 -6.88
CA ILE A 125 9.20 4.72 -6.89
C ILE A 125 9.34 5.26 -5.47
N SER A 126 9.73 6.53 -5.37
CA SER A 126 9.84 7.27 -4.11
C SER A 126 9.75 8.77 -4.35
N PRO A 127 9.35 9.57 -3.36
CA PRO A 127 9.69 10.99 -3.35
C PRO A 127 11.19 11.19 -3.27
N LEU A 128 11.69 12.23 -3.93
CA LEU A 128 13.11 12.59 -3.87
C LEU A 128 13.54 12.82 -2.41
N ARG A 129 14.67 12.24 -2.02
CA ARG A 129 15.25 12.29 -0.67
C ARG A 129 14.43 11.59 0.43
N ALA A 130 13.39 10.85 0.07
CA ALA A 130 12.72 9.99 1.03
C ALA A 130 13.55 8.73 1.33
N ASN A 131 13.36 8.17 2.52
CA ASN A 131 14.00 6.92 2.95
C ASN A 131 13.04 5.73 2.93
N PHE A 132 11.96 5.85 2.19
CA PHE A 132 10.94 4.83 1.99
C PHE A 132 10.57 4.72 0.52
N VAL A 133 9.97 3.63 0.14
CA VAL A 133 9.60 3.30 -1.23
C VAL A 133 8.19 2.74 -1.30
N GLY A 134 7.58 2.86 -2.47
CA GLY A 134 6.35 2.22 -2.83
C GLY A 134 6.33 1.81 -4.30
N THR A 135 5.15 1.51 -4.82
CA THR A 135 4.94 1.06 -6.18
C THR A 135 4.24 2.13 -7.01
N LEU A 136 4.71 2.36 -8.23
CA LEU A 136 3.95 3.06 -9.27
C LEU A 136 2.80 2.17 -9.73
N GLY A 137 1.55 2.62 -9.56
CA GLY A 137 0.38 1.85 -9.98
C GLY A 137 0.28 1.76 -11.50
N CYS A 138 -0.18 2.83 -12.09
CA CYS A 138 -0.28 3.02 -13.54
C CYS A 138 -0.19 4.50 -13.88
N PHE A 139 -0.28 4.82 -15.18
CA PHE A 139 -0.45 6.19 -15.63
C PHE A 139 -1.94 6.49 -15.83
N LEU A 140 -2.34 7.70 -15.44
CA LEU A 140 -3.67 8.23 -15.68
C LEU A 140 -3.60 9.38 -16.68
N LEU A 141 -4.63 9.52 -17.50
CA LEU A 141 -4.81 10.63 -18.43
C LEU A 141 -6.00 11.48 -18.00
N ARG A 142 -5.80 12.78 -17.93
CA ARG A 142 -6.86 13.78 -17.86
C ARG A 142 -6.92 14.51 -19.20
N ARG A 143 -8.09 14.49 -19.82
CA ARG A 143 -8.34 15.25 -21.05
C ARG A 143 -9.19 16.47 -20.72
N ASN A 144 -8.64 17.64 -20.97
CA ASN A 144 -9.36 18.90 -21.01
C ASN A 144 -9.56 19.31 -22.49
N VAL A 145 -10.29 20.40 -22.74
CA VAL A 145 -10.63 20.83 -24.11
C VAL A 145 -9.38 21.00 -24.99
N ASP A 146 -8.30 21.55 -24.41
CA ASP A 146 -7.09 21.90 -25.17
C ASP A 146 -5.80 21.21 -24.67
N THR A 147 -5.88 20.37 -23.62
CA THR A 147 -4.68 19.78 -23.00
C THR A 147 -4.89 18.33 -22.59
N GLU A 148 -3.84 17.55 -22.74
CA GLU A 148 -3.71 16.23 -22.13
C GLU A 148 -2.68 16.29 -21.01
N GLU A 149 -3.08 15.89 -19.81
CA GLU A 149 -2.20 15.78 -18.65
C GLU A 149 -2.04 14.32 -18.27
N VAL A 150 -0.79 13.89 -18.11
CA VAL A 150 -0.47 12.52 -17.73
C VAL A 150 0.05 12.49 -16.31
N PHE A 151 -0.52 11.62 -15.50
CA PHE A 151 -0.18 11.47 -14.08
C PHE A 151 0.31 10.07 -13.77
N ALA A 152 1.29 9.98 -12.89
CA ALA A 152 1.67 8.77 -12.20
C ALA A 152 0.75 8.59 -10.98
N LEU A 153 0.07 7.45 -10.86
CA LEU A 153 -0.80 7.11 -9.74
C LEU A 153 -0.05 6.27 -8.71
N SER A 154 -0.18 6.62 -7.44
CA SER A 154 0.20 5.80 -6.30
C SER A 154 -0.59 6.21 -5.04
N ASN A 155 -0.20 5.73 -3.86
CA ASN A 155 -0.84 6.15 -2.63
C ASN A 155 -0.36 7.52 -2.14
N ASN A 156 -1.19 8.18 -1.32
CA ASN A 156 -0.80 9.37 -0.56
C ASN A 156 0.39 9.07 0.35
N HIS A 157 0.34 7.98 1.13
CA HIS A 157 1.45 7.65 2.01
C HIS A 157 2.76 7.34 1.25
N VAL A 158 2.69 6.96 -0.03
CA VAL A 158 3.86 6.75 -0.90
C VAL A 158 4.36 8.06 -1.50
N LEU A 159 3.48 8.88 -2.10
CA LEU A 159 3.90 10.09 -2.82
C LEU A 159 4.01 11.32 -1.92
N ALA A 160 3.17 11.40 -0.88
CA ALA A 160 3.06 12.58 -0.01
C ALA A 160 3.41 12.31 1.47
N ASN A 161 3.88 11.10 1.81
CA ASN A 161 4.23 10.74 3.19
C ASN A 161 3.12 11.07 4.20
N VAL A 162 1.88 10.68 3.89
CA VAL A 162 0.71 10.95 4.75
C VAL A 162 0.51 12.46 4.94
N ASP A 163 0.36 13.19 3.84
CA ASP A 163 0.16 14.65 3.77
C ASP A 163 1.35 15.51 4.27
N ARG A 164 2.53 14.91 4.50
CA ARG A 164 3.69 15.66 5.03
C ARG A 164 4.54 16.30 3.94
N LEU A 165 4.49 15.81 2.72
CA LEU A 165 5.22 16.36 1.59
C LEU A 165 4.31 17.30 0.79
N PRO A 166 4.79 18.49 0.40
CA PRO A 166 3.98 19.44 -0.35
C PRO A 166 3.82 19.04 -1.82
N VAL A 167 2.75 19.53 -2.44
CA VAL A 167 2.63 19.59 -3.91
C VAL A 167 3.88 20.27 -4.47
N GLY A 168 4.39 19.76 -5.59
CA GLY A 168 5.68 20.18 -6.16
C GLY A 168 6.86 19.27 -5.78
N THR A 169 6.67 18.31 -4.87
CA THR A 169 7.73 17.32 -4.54
C THR A 169 8.04 16.44 -5.76
N SER A 170 9.32 16.31 -6.10
CA SER A 170 9.79 15.44 -7.19
C SER A 170 9.63 13.96 -6.82
N ILE A 171 9.16 13.16 -7.78
CA ILE A 171 9.05 11.70 -7.68
C ILE A 171 10.09 11.07 -8.60
N VAL A 172 10.83 10.11 -8.05
CA VAL A 172 11.96 9.44 -8.72
C VAL A 172 11.71 7.96 -8.96
N GLN A 173 12.36 7.42 -9.99
CA GLN A 173 12.40 6.00 -10.31
C GLN A 173 13.84 5.59 -10.67
N PRO A 174 14.43 4.62 -9.95
CA PRO A 174 13.87 3.84 -8.84
C PRO A 174 13.77 4.63 -7.53
N GLY A 175 13.08 4.05 -6.54
CA GLY A 175 13.22 4.47 -5.15
C GLY A 175 14.60 4.10 -4.58
N PRO A 176 14.95 4.50 -3.33
CA PRO A 176 16.25 4.22 -2.71
C PRO A 176 16.37 2.74 -2.31
N GLU A 177 16.89 1.91 -3.21
CA GLU A 177 16.95 0.44 -3.06
C GLU A 177 18.20 -0.07 -2.34
N VAL A 178 19.34 0.57 -2.55
CA VAL A 178 20.63 0.15 -1.98
C VAL A 178 21.31 1.29 -1.21
N PRO A 179 22.16 0.95 -0.21
CA PRO A 179 22.96 1.98 0.46
C PRO A 179 23.86 2.72 -0.54
N PRO A 180 24.02 4.04 -0.37
CA PRO A 180 23.60 4.88 0.76
C PRO A 180 22.12 5.30 0.77
N PHE A 181 21.21 4.64 0.01
CA PHE A 181 19.78 4.97 -0.10
C PHE A 181 19.52 6.41 -0.55
N LEU A 182 20.37 6.91 -1.40
CA LEU A 182 20.22 8.22 -2.00
C LEU A 182 19.37 8.08 -3.27
N THR A 183 18.47 9.03 -3.44
CA THR A 183 17.74 9.21 -4.69
C THR A 183 18.45 10.28 -5.50
N ASP A 184 18.66 10.00 -6.80
CA ASP A 184 19.24 10.95 -7.73
C ASP A 184 18.14 11.86 -8.29
N GLU A 185 18.34 13.17 -8.23
CA GLU A 185 17.43 14.15 -8.81
C GLU A 185 17.28 13.98 -10.34
N GLN A 186 18.33 13.48 -11.02
CA GLN A 186 18.28 13.16 -12.44
C GLN A 186 17.29 12.03 -12.77
N ASN A 187 16.90 11.23 -11.78
CA ASN A 187 15.91 10.18 -11.90
C ASN A 187 14.47 10.66 -11.67
N ALA A 188 14.27 11.96 -11.48
CA ALA A 188 12.94 12.54 -11.38
C ALA A 188 12.18 12.38 -12.69
N PHE A 189 10.94 11.89 -12.61
CA PHE A 189 10.08 11.69 -13.78
C PHE A 189 8.70 12.34 -13.63
N ALA A 190 8.32 12.68 -12.40
CA ALA A 190 7.04 13.30 -12.12
C ALA A 190 7.15 14.25 -10.91
N ILE A 191 6.17 15.12 -10.78
CA ILE A 191 6.05 16.10 -9.69
C ILE A 191 4.70 15.90 -9.01
N LEU A 192 4.69 15.73 -7.69
CA LEU A 192 3.48 15.57 -6.87
C LEU A 192 2.49 16.71 -7.16
N HIS A 193 1.29 16.34 -7.60
CA HIS A 193 0.29 17.29 -8.09
C HIS A 193 -0.97 17.34 -7.23
N THR A 194 -1.62 16.19 -7.01
CA THR A 194 -2.85 16.11 -6.23
C THR A 194 -2.71 15.07 -5.14
N ILE A 195 -3.09 15.45 -3.93
CA ILE A 195 -3.12 14.59 -2.75
C ILE A 195 -4.58 14.45 -2.34
N ILE A 196 -5.06 13.22 -2.10
CA ILE A 196 -6.30 13.00 -1.37
C ILE A 196 -5.95 12.94 0.11
N PRO A 197 -6.28 13.95 0.94
CA PRO A 197 -5.83 14.03 2.31
C PRO A 197 -6.36 12.88 3.16
N ILE A 198 -5.52 12.34 4.05
CA ILE A 198 -5.90 11.31 5.01
C ILE A 198 -6.34 11.96 6.31
N GLN A 199 -7.60 11.82 6.63
CA GLN A 199 -8.18 12.36 7.85
C GLN A 199 -8.03 11.37 9.01
N PHE A 200 -7.64 11.91 10.16
CA PHE A 200 -7.48 11.15 11.40
C PHE A 200 -8.51 11.61 12.43
N PRO A 201 -9.06 10.71 13.27
CA PRO A 201 -9.95 11.10 14.35
C PRO A 201 -9.26 12.11 15.28
N THR A 202 -9.94 13.22 15.58
CA THR A 202 -9.43 14.31 16.43
C THR A 202 -10.08 14.35 17.81
N GLY A 203 -10.74 13.25 18.23
CA GLY A 203 -11.49 13.20 19.49
C GLY A 203 -12.86 13.89 19.44
N SER A 204 -13.31 14.31 18.24
CA SER A 204 -14.68 14.82 18.04
C SER A 204 -15.69 13.67 18.11
N ALA A 205 -16.95 14.01 18.46
CA ALA A 205 -18.03 13.02 18.57
C ALA A 205 -18.40 12.38 17.22
N GLU A 206 -18.06 13.02 16.11
CA GLU A 206 -18.38 12.51 14.77
C GLU A 206 -17.24 11.63 14.23
N PRO A 207 -17.54 10.40 13.77
CA PRO A 207 -16.54 9.53 13.18
C PRO A 207 -16.08 10.08 11.82
N VAL A 208 -14.76 10.12 11.63
CA VAL A 208 -14.14 10.54 10.37
C VAL A 208 -13.75 9.31 9.57
N PHE A 209 -14.22 9.24 8.32
CA PHE A 209 -13.95 8.13 7.42
C PHE A 209 -13.23 8.59 6.15
N ASN A 210 -12.21 7.83 5.78
CA ASN A 210 -11.54 7.96 4.49
C ASN A 210 -12.11 6.97 3.48
N ARG A 211 -12.02 7.27 2.20
CA ARG A 211 -12.33 6.34 1.10
C ARG A 211 -11.08 5.91 0.35
N PHE A 212 -10.10 6.80 0.25
CA PHE A 212 -8.91 6.61 -0.57
C PHE A 212 -7.64 6.97 0.19
N ASP A 213 -6.61 6.19 -0.02
CA ASP A 213 -5.22 6.56 0.23
C ASP A 213 -4.57 6.66 -1.15
N ALA A 214 -4.61 7.85 -1.74
CA ALA A 214 -4.17 8.06 -3.11
C ALA A 214 -3.60 9.46 -3.33
N ALA A 215 -2.64 9.54 -4.25
CA ALA A 215 -2.11 10.77 -4.79
C ALA A 215 -1.67 10.56 -6.24
N ILE A 216 -1.61 11.64 -7.00
CA ILE A 216 -1.08 11.64 -8.36
C ILE A 216 0.03 12.67 -8.53
N ALA A 217 1.01 12.33 -9.36
CA ALA A 217 2.12 13.19 -9.73
C ALA A 217 2.12 13.45 -11.23
N ASN A 218 2.25 14.72 -11.65
CA ASN A 218 2.30 15.10 -13.06
C ASN A 218 3.61 14.65 -13.68
N VAL A 219 3.55 13.91 -14.79
CA VAL A 219 4.72 13.44 -15.54
C VAL A 219 5.39 14.63 -16.23
N ILE A 220 6.68 14.84 -15.95
CA ILE A 220 7.42 16.00 -16.48
C ILE A 220 7.90 15.83 -17.93
N ASN A 221 8.04 14.58 -18.38
CA ASN A 221 8.45 14.26 -19.74
C ASN A 221 7.82 12.94 -20.19
N ALA A 222 6.93 13.01 -21.16
CA ALA A 222 6.23 11.85 -21.71
C ALA A 222 7.15 10.82 -22.37
N GLN A 223 8.35 11.21 -22.80
CA GLN A 223 9.33 10.30 -23.39
C GLN A 223 9.99 9.38 -22.36
N LEU A 224 9.89 9.70 -21.06
CA LEU A 224 10.42 8.87 -19.99
C LEU A 224 9.52 7.68 -19.64
N ILE A 225 8.29 7.66 -20.09
CA ILE A 225 7.25 6.71 -19.69
C ILE A 225 6.72 5.90 -20.86
N GLU A 226 6.19 4.71 -20.55
CA GLU A 226 5.40 3.91 -21.50
C GLU A 226 3.98 3.74 -20.93
N ARG A 227 3.03 4.45 -21.54
CA ARG A 227 1.60 4.35 -21.18
C ARG A 227 1.06 2.97 -21.55
N GLY A 228 0.04 2.50 -20.84
CA GLY A 228 -0.60 1.22 -21.12
C GLY A 228 0.28 0.01 -20.78
N SER A 229 1.33 0.20 -19.99
CA SER A 229 2.26 -0.86 -19.65
C SER A 229 2.44 -1.02 -18.13
N ILE A 230 2.41 -2.28 -17.68
CA ILE A 230 2.81 -2.71 -16.34
C ILE A 230 3.95 -3.71 -16.50
N PHE A 231 4.94 -3.60 -15.63
CA PHE A 231 6.13 -4.47 -15.67
C PHE A 231 5.75 -5.96 -15.64
N GLY A 232 6.34 -6.74 -16.55
CA GLY A 232 6.11 -8.18 -16.63
C GLY A 232 4.73 -8.60 -17.17
N MET A 233 3.94 -7.65 -17.68
CA MET A 233 2.65 -7.91 -18.32
C MET A 233 2.69 -7.55 -19.80
N ALA A 234 1.88 -8.25 -20.60
CA ALA A 234 1.63 -7.89 -21.99
C ALA A 234 0.61 -6.75 -22.07
N ARG A 235 0.71 -5.93 -23.09
CA ARG A 235 -0.30 -4.94 -23.43
C ARG A 235 -1.44 -5.61 -24.22
N ALA A 236 -2.68 -5.23 -23.93
CA ALA A 236 -3.85 -5.77 -24.63
C ALA A 236 -3.88 -5.43 -26.14
N ASP A 237 -3.26 -4.32 -26.53
CA ASP A 237 -3.21 -3.84 -27.91
C ASP A 237 -2.03 -4.40 -28.72
N GLN A 238 -1.27 -5.36 -28.17
CA GLN A 238 -0.07 -5.94 -28.80
C GLN A 238 -0.10 -7.46 -28.80
N PRO A 239 0.63 -8.11 -29.76
CA PRO A 239 0.80 -9.56 -29.73
C PRO A 239 1.42 -10.04 -28.41
N ASN A 240 0.87 -11.14 -27.85
CA ASN A 240 1.34 -11.77 -26.61
C ASN A 240 1.87 -13.20 -26.86
N PRO A 241 3.00 -13.37 -27.57
CA PRO A 241 3.51 -14.69 -27.94
C PRO A 241 3.99 -15.51 -26.74
N ASN A 242 4.30 -14.85 -25.60
CA ASN A 242 4.78 -15.48 -24.38
C ASN A 242 3.65 -15.81 -23.40
N ASN A 243 2.39 -15.56 -23.78
CA ASN A 243 1.22 -15.76 -22.94
C ASN A 243 1.36 -15.15 -21.53
N LEU A 244 1.90 -13.93 -21.46
CA LEU A 244 2.02 -13.16 -20.22
C LEU A 244 0.65 -12.71 -19.72
N PRO A 245 0.50 -12.42 -18.43
CA PRO A 245 -0.67 -11.71 -17.92
C PRO A 245 -0.87 -10.39 -18.68
N VAL A 246 -2.11 -10.03 -18.96
CA VAL A 246 -2.42 -8.84 -19.78
C VAL A 246 -2.78 -7.66 -18.90
N TYR A 247 -2.36 -6.46 -19.31
CA TYR A 247 -2.86 -5.20 -18.81
C TYR A 247 -3.66 -4.49 -19.91
N ASP A 248 -4.92 -4.18 -19.62
CA ASP A 248 -5.84 -3.49 -20.51
C ASP A 248 -6.44 -2.25 -19.81
N PRO A 249 -5.90 -1.04 -20.06
CA PRO A 249 -6.40 0.20 -19.46
C PRO A 249 -7.68 0.73 -20.12
N SER A 250 -8.22 0.07 -21.13
CA SER A 250 -9.33 0.59 -21.95
C SER A 250 -10.59 0.90 -21.14
N ARG A 251 -10.76 0.25 -19.99
CA ARG A 251 -11.82 0.55 -19.02
C ARG A 251 -11.40 0.15 -17.61
N VAL A 252 -12.06 0.73 -16.61
CA VAL A 252 -11.98 0.30 -15.21
C VAL A 252 -13.23 -0.51 -14.91
N VAL A 253 -13.08 -1.67 -14.26
CA VAL A 253 -14.19 -2.54 -13.87
C VAL A 253 -14.47 -2.42 -12.37
N SER A 254 -15.74 -2.54 -12.00
CA SER A 254 -16.15 -2.52 -10.60
C SER A 254 -15.72 -3.78 -9.88
N PRO A 255 -15.20 -3.68 -8.65
CA PRO A 255 -14.84 -4.85 -7.87
C PRO A 255 -16.09 -5.64 -7.42
N GLU A 256 -16.01 -6.97 -7.53
CA GLU A 256 -17.05 -7.89 -7.07
C GLU A 256 -16.44 -8.94 -6.14
N PRO A 257 -17.21 -9.43 -5.14
CA PRO A 257 -16.81 -10.57 -4.32
C PRO A 257 -16.54 -11.80 -5.20
N SER A 258 -15.52 -12.58 -4.84
CA SER A 258 -15.04 -13.75 -5.58
C SER A 258 -14.36 -13.45 -6.93
N MET A 259 -14.23 -12.19 -7.32
CA MET A 259 -13.45 -11.81 -8.51
C MET A 259 -11.99 -12.23 -8.33
N ARG A 260 -11.45 -12.94 -9.32
CA ARG A 260 -10.04 -13.28 -9.42
C ARG A 260 -9.26 -12.04 -9.84
N VAL A 261 -8.18 -11.75 -9.12
CA VAL A 261 -7.37 -10.55 -9.34
C VAL A 261 -5.88 -10.85 -9.36
N MET A 262 -5.15 -9.95 -9.99
CA MET A 262 -3.68 -10.00 -10.06
C MET A 262 -3.09 -8.60 -9.91
N LYS A 263 -1.81 -8.52 -9.57
CA LYS A 263 -1.07 -7.26 -9.56
C LYS A 263 0.42 -7.48 -9.80
N MET A 264 1.12 -6.41 -10.18
CA MET A 264 2.57 -6.29 -10.11
C MET A 264 2.92 -5.24 -9.05
N GLY A 265 3.85 -5.56 -8.17
CA GLY A 265 4.33 -4.63 -7.17
C GLY A 265 5.83 -4.76 -6.92
N ARG A 266 6.44 -3.71 -6.36
CA ARG A 266 7.90 -3.67 -6.19
C ARG A 266 8.46 -4.74 -5.26
N THR A 267 7.67 -5.21 -4.28
CA THR A 267 8.15 -6.11 -3.23
C THR A 267 7.87 -7.57 -3.53
N THR A 268 6.63 -7.93 -3.81
CA THR A 268 6.25 -9.32 -4.08
C THR A 268 6.26 -9.67 -5.57
N GLY A 269 6.52 -8.69 -6.46
CA GLY A 269 6.42 -8.90 -7.89
C GLY A 269 4.98 -9.21 -8.32
N PHE A 270 4.84 -10.15 -9.24
CA PHE A 270 3.55 -10.61 -9.73
C PHE A 270 2.88 -11.55 -8.72
N THR A 271 1.64 -11.24 -8.34
CA THR A 271 0.83 -12.08 -7.44
C THR A 271 -0.60 -12.19 -7.95
N ARG A 272 -1.28 -13.27 -7.55
CA ARG A 272 -2.69 -13.54 -7.80
C ARG A 272 -3.43 -13.70 -6.49
N GLY A 273 -4.75 -13.50 -6.53
CA GLY A 273 -5.62 -13.62 -5.38
C GLY A 273 -7.10 -13.50 -5.73
N ILE A 274 -7.90 -13.38 -4.70
CA ILE A 274 -9.35 -13.26 -4.82
C ILE A 274 -9.87 -12.13 -3.93
N ILE A 275 -10.83 -11.34 -4.45
CA ILE A 275 -11.57 -10.37 -3.64
C ILE A 275 -12.50 -11.12 -2.70
N THR A 276 -12.30 -11.00 -1.41
CA THR A 276 -13.10 -11.68 -0.39
C THR A 276 -14.31 -10.87 0.04
N ALA A 277 -14.22 -9.53 0.01
CA ALA A 277 -15.34 -8.65 0.28
C ALA A 277 -15.14 -7.29 -0.40
N THR A 278 -16.27 -6.63 -0.70
CA THR A 278 -16.32 -5.27 -1.23
C THR A 278 -17.14 -4.38 -0.30
N ASN A 279 -17.02 -3.06 -0.44
CA ASN A 279 -17.73 -2.08 0.38
C ASN A 279 -17.56 -2.28 1.89
N VAL A 280 -16.38 -2.74 2.32
CA VAL A 280 -16.05 -2.97 3.72
C VAL A 280 -15.99 -1.63 4.45
N GLN A 281 -16.56 -1.59 5.67
CA GLN A 281 -16.69 -0.39 6.49
C GLN A 281 -15.83 -0.50 7.75
N GLY A 282 -15.29 0.63 8.20
CA GLY A 282 -14.60 0.71 9.49
C GLY A 282 -13.21 0.08 9.53
N VAL A 283 -12.56 -0.14 8.37
CA VAL A 283 -11.21 -0.69 8.32
C VAL A 283 -10.23 0.30 8.93
N GLN A 284 -9.50 -0.13 9.96
CA GLN A 284 -8.51 0.67 10.65
C GLN A 284 -7.12 0.45 10.06
N VAL A 285 -6.44 1.56 9.72
CA VAL A 285 -5.10 1.52 9.15
C VAL A 285 -4.17 2.40 9.98
N ASN A 286 -3.06 1.83 10.44
CA ASN A 286 -2.08 2.54 11.25
C ASN A 286 -0.95 3.11 10.38
N TYR A 287 -0.88 4.43 10.29
CA TYR A 287 0.16 5.20 9.60
C TYR A 287 1.31 5.64 10.54
N GLY A 288 1.21 5.32 11.81
CA GLY A 288 2.22 5.63 12.81
C GLY A 288 3.12 4.45 13.14
N ALA A 289 4.05 4.67 14.06
CA ALA A 289 4.83 3.59 14.66
C ALA A 289 3.93 2.77 15.61
N VAL A 290 4.34 1.52 15.90
CA VAL A 290 3.61 0.67 16.86
C VAL A 290 3.49 1.33 18.23
N ALA A 291 4.56 2.03 18.68
CA ALA A 291 4.56 2.74 19.96
C ALA A 291 3.75 4.05 19.95
N PHE A 292 3.52 4.62 18.78
CA PHE A 292 2.78 5.86 18.58
C PHE A 292 1.84 5.70 17.39
N PRO A 293 0.73 4.96 17.56
CA PRO A 293 -0.17 4.66 16.46
C PRO A 293 -0.89 5.94 15.99
N ARG A 294 -1.05 6.03 14.68
CA ARG A 294 -1.83 7.07 14.02
C ARG A 294 -2.86 6.39 13.13
N ILE A 295 -4.02 6.11 13.70
CA ILE A 295 -5.06 5.29 13.09
C ILE A 295 -5.99 6.16 12.23
N ALA A 296 -6.12 5.81 10.95
CA ALA A 296 -7.17 6.30 10.06
C ALA A 296 -8.21 5.21 9.84
N VAL A 297 -9.47 5.61 9.69
CA VAL A 297 -10.59 4.67 9.47
C VAL A 297 -11.08 4.81 8.04
N TYR A 298 -11.25 3.68 7.35
CA TYR A 298 -11.66 3.62 5.95
C TYR A 298 -13.05 3.00 5.80
N ARG A 299 -13.75 3.42 4.75
CA ARG A 299 -15.03 2.85 4.33
C ARG A 299 -15.10 2.69 2.82
N GLY A 300 -15.95 1.75 2.35
CA GLY A 300 -16.12 1.49 0.93
C GLY A 300 -14.88 0.87 0.29
N VAL A 301 -14.06 0.18 1.08
CA VAL A 301 -12.85 -0.51 0.61
C VAL A 301 -13.13 -1.98 0.32
N LEU A 302 -12.17 -2.67 -0.27
CA LEU A 302 -12.25 -4.10 -0.53
C LEU A 302 -11.10 -4.84 0.14
N THR A 303 -11.32 -6.14 0.40
CA THR A 303 -10.34 -7.05 0.97
C THR A 303 -9.99 -8.15 0.00
N ILE A 304 -8.72 -8.56 -0.01
CA ILE A 304 -8.16 -9.55 -0.95
C ILE A 304 -7.28 -10.50 -0.16
N VAL A 305 -7.34 -11.78 -0.48
CA VAL A 305 -6.38 -12.79 -0.02
C VAL A 305 -5.60 -13.33 -1.21
N GLY A 306 -4.34 -13.67 -0.96
CA GLY A 306 -3.48 -14.26 -1.99
C GLY A 306 -3.76 -15.74 -2.20
N ASP A 307 -3.29 -16.25 -3.33
CA ASP A 307 -3.38 -17.67 -3.66
C ASP A 307 -2.35 -18.51 -2.86
N ASP A 308 -2.64 -19.79 -2.70
CA ASP A 308 -1.72 -20.79 -2.11
C ASP A 308 -1.20 -20.40 -0.72
N ASP A 309 -2.04 -19.78 0.11
CA ASP A 309 -1.67 -19.27 1.44
C ASP A 309 -0.48 -18.28 1.42
N LYS A 310 -0.15 -17.71 0.25
CA LYS A 310 0.87 -16.67 0.11
C LYS A 310 0.26 -15.27 0.24
N PRO A 311 1.01 -14.31 0.79
CA PRO A 311 0.55 -12.92 0.82
C PRO A 311 0.28 -12.39 -0.59
N PHE A 312 -0.89 -11.76 -0.81
CA PHE A 312 -1.13 -11.02 -2.04
C PHE A 312 -0.23 -9.78 -2.13
N SER A 313 0.06 -9.16 -0.99
CA SER A 313 0.95 -7.99 -0.91
C SER A 313 1.77 -7.98 0.37
N LEU A 314 2.92 -7.32 0.30
CA LEU A 314 3.80 -7.03 1.44
C LEU A 314 4.18 -5.54 1.45
N PRO A 315 4.79 -5.04 2.55
CA PRO A 315 5.26 -3.66 2.65
C PRO A 315 6.11 -3.23 1.44
N GLY A 316 5.72 -2.14 0.79
CA GLY A 316 6.33 -1.62 -0.44
C GLY A 316 5.50 -1.89 -1.70
N ASP A 317 4.54 -2.83 -1.68
CA ASP A 317 3.58 -3.02 -2.77
C ASP A 317 2.47 -1.95 -2.79
N SER A 318 2.39 -1.12 -1.77
CA SER A 318 1.50 0.03 -1.71
C SER A 318 1.60 0.87 -2.98
N GLY A 319 0.46 1.20 -3.58
CA GLY A 319 0.35 1.91 -4.85
C GLY A 319 0.19 0.98 -6.06
N SER A 320 0.33 -0.34 -5.92
CA SER A 320 0.05 -1.26 -7.02
C SER A 320 -1.41 -1.15 -7.47
N VAL A 321 -1.62 -1.08 -8.78
CA VAL A 321 -2.94 -1.27 -9.37
C VAL A 321 -3.26 -2.75 -9.41
N ILE A 322 -4.47 -3.09 -8.99
CA ILE A 322 -5.03 -4.44 -9.00
C ILE A 322 -5.89 -4.59 -10.25
N LEU A 323 -5.71 -5.69 -10.96
CA LEU A 323 -6.36 -5.99 -12.22
C LEU A 323 -7.27 -7.21 -12.05
N GLU A 324 -8.39 -7.25 -12.78
CA GLU A 324 -9.16 -8.48 -12.99
C GLU A 324 -8.30 -9.48 -13.77
N GLU A 325 -8.16 -10.70 -13.27
CA GLU A 325 -7.29 -11.72 -13.88
C GLU A 325 -7.77 -12.13 -15.28
N ALA A 326 -9.09 -12.20 -15.48
CA ALA A 326 -9.68 -12.67 -16.73
C ALA A 326 -9.49 -11.71 -17.90
N THR A 327 -9.48 -10.40 -17.64
CA THR A 327 -9.51 -9.37 -18.70
C THR A 327 -8.28 -8.47 -18.70
N GLY A 328 -7.59 -8.37 -17.57
CA GLY A 328 -6.49 -7.41 -17.39
C GLY A 328 -6.96 -5.98 -17.08
N HIS A 329 -8.26 -5.75 -16.92
CA HIS A 329 -8.80 -4.42 -16.62
C HIS A 329 -8.48 -4.00 -15.19
N PRO A 330 -8.15 -2.72 -14.96
CA PRO A 330 -7.96 -2.15 -13.62
C PRO A 330 -9.24 -2.21 -12.78
N VAL A 331 -9.09 -2.59 -11.50
CA VAL A 331 -10.18 -2.75 -10.52
C VAL A 331 -9.99 -1.85 -9.31
N ALA A 332 -8.77 -1.84 -8.74
CA ALA A 332 -8.53 -1.23 -7.44
C ALA A 332 -7.10 -0.70 -7.29
N LEU A 333 -6.87 0.15 -6.28
CA LEU A 333 -5.56 0.61 -5.85
C LEU A 333 -5.26 0.06 -4.45
N LEU A 334 -4.17 -0.71 -4.33
CA LEU A 334 -3.70 -1.31 -3.09
C LEU A 334 -3.08 -0.27 -2.16
N PHE A 335 -3.43 -0.28 -0.86
CA PHE A 335 -2.82 0.68 0.08
C PHE A 335 -2.45 0.13 1.45
N ALA A 336 -3.03 -1.00 1.90
CA ALA A 336 -2.74 -1.56 3.22
C ALA A 336 -2.82 -3.09 3.24
N GLY A 337 -2.31 -3.70 4.30
CA GLY A 337 -2.41 -5.14 4.53
C GLY A 337 -1.73 -5.55 5.83
N ASP A 338 -2.02 -6.77 6.31
CA ASP A 338 -1.44 -7.37 7.50
C ASP A 338 -0.54 -8.59 7.20
N GLY A 339 -0.35 -8.89 5.91
CA GLY A 339 0.40 -10.06 5.44
C GLY A 339 -0.49 -11.26 5.12
N VAL A 340 -1.76 -11.24 5.50
CA VAL A 340 -2.80 -12.24 5.16
C VAL A 340 -3.86 -11.60 4.27
N THR A 341 -4.42 -10.50 4.74
CA THR A 341 -5.45 -9.73 4.04
C THR A 341 -4.84 -8.45 3.48
N THR A 342 -5.12 -8.17 2.23
CA THR A 342 -4.77 -6.91 1.56
C THR A 342 -6.01 -6.04 1.45
N THR A 343 -5.87 -4.75 1.72
CA THR A 343 -6.94 -3.76 1.56
C THR A 343 -6.63 -2.83 0.39
N ALA A 344 -7.66 -2.57 -0.41
CA ALA A 344 -7.58 -1.70 -1.58
C ALA A 344 -8.81 -0.80 -1.69
N CYS A 345 -8.70 0.32 -2.39
CA CYS A 345 -9.83 1.18 -2.71
C CYS A 345 -10.27 0.97 -4.17
N ASP A 346 -11.57 1.18 -4.43
CA ASP A 346 -12.18 1.12 -5.75
C ASP A 346 -11.54 2.15 -6.68
N LEU A 347 -10.92 1.67 -7.77
CA LEU A 347 -10.22 2.54 -8.72
C LEU A 347 -11.20 3.36 -9.56
N GLY A 348 -12.36 2.83 -9.90
CA GLY A 348 -13.37 3.56 -10.68
C GLY A 348 -13.87 4.80 -9.91
N ALA A 349 -14.20 4.63 -8.64
CA ALA A 349 -14.59 5.74 -7.77
C ALA A 349 -13.44 6.75 -7.56
N LEU A 350 -12.20 6.26 -7.46
CA LEU A 350 -11.00 7.10 -7.37
C LEU A 350 -10.80 7.93 -8.65
N CYS A 351 -10.89 7.29 -9.82
CA CYS A 351 -10.76 7.97 -11.13
C CYS A 351 -11.83 9.05 -11.32
N GLN A 352 -13.07 8.80 -10.91
CA GLN A 352 -14.14 9.80 -10.91
C GLN A 352 -13.77 11.01 -10.06
N GLN A 353 -13.24 10.80 -8.85
CA GLN A 353 -12.83 11.90 -7.96
C GLN A 353 -11.64 12.69 -8.53
N LEU A 354 -10.69 12.01 -9.18
CA LEU A 354 -9.51 12.64 -9.77
C LEU A 354 -9.79 13.28 -11.14
N GLY A 355 -10.87 12.87 -11.83
CA GLY A 355 -11.15 13.26 -13.21
C GLY A 355 -10.08 12.77 -14.20
N ALA A 356 -9.43 11.64 -13.91
CA ALA A 356 -8.35 11.06 -14.70
C ALA A 356 -8.47 9.54 -14.73
N TRP A 357 -8.17 8.92 -15.88
CA TRP A 357 -8.43 7.50 -16.14
C TRP A 357 -7.16 6.78 -16.60
N PRO A 358 -7.02 5.47 -16.35
CA PRO A 358 -5.89 4.68 -16.83
C PRO A 358 -5.69 4.76 -18.34
N VAL A 359 -4.43 4.80 -18.76
CA VAL A 359 -3.99 4.83 -20.16
C VAL A 359 -2.78 3.92 -20.40
#